data_c3d1e7653f9ddc9f737e0e926ebeaa41
#
_entry.id   c3d1e7653f9ddc9f737e0e926ebeaa41
#
_cell.length_a   1.000
_cell.length_b   1.000
_cell.length_c   1.000
_cell.angle_alpha   90.00
_cell.angle_beta   90.00
_cell.angle_gamma   90.00
#
_symmetry.space_group_name_H-M   'P 1'
#
loop_
_entity.id
_entity.type
_entity.pdbx_description
1 polymer ?
#
loop_
_entity_poly.entity_id
_entity_poly.type
_entity_poly.pdbx_seq_one_letter_code
_entity_poly.pdbx_strand_id
1 'polypeptide(L)'
;MGQLLRRIATLLGMTTPATYPYPALDISLPGERHFHMVGSIHMGTDGMFPLPHELLNKLNQADALIVEADITESSPSLGQDTLAEPLVDRLSEEHYQQLLQRCEELDNDPLSMAFLPAWQVALMLQARQAQRLGLRGEYGIDYQLLKAAAAQEKKIIELEGAQMQIDLLETLPDNGMSLLLDTLTHWHTNARLLQSMIGWWLEHHPTTDLTTLAPTFSQNLYDVLMIQRNKRWQHLLEQLPSGRYVVAVGALHLYGEGNLPELLKPTISHQQ
;
A
#
# COMPACT_ATOMS: atom_id res chain seq x y z
N MET A 1 -0.22 6.11 -38.69
CA MET A 1 0.59 7.16 -37.99
C MET A 1 1.18 6.69 -36.64
N GLY A 2 0.51 5.83 -35.82
CA GLY A 2 1.00 5.41 -34.51
C GLY A 2 2.31 4.59 -34.48
N GLN A 3 2.56 3.75 -35.48
CA GLN A 3 3.79 2.92 -35.52
C GLN A 3 5.05 3.71 -35.89
N LEU A 4 4.92 4.75 -36.72
CA LEU A 4 6.05 5.58 -37.11
C LEU A 4 6.49 6.49 -35.95
N LEU A 5 5.54 7.05 -35.20
CA LEU A 5 5.83 7.85 -34.00
C LEU A 5 6.48 7.01 -32.88
N ARG A 6 6.05 5.74 -32.69
CA ARG A 6 6.70 4.80 -31.76
C ARG A 6 8.16 4.53 -32.18
N ARG A 7 8.45 4.32 -33.46
CA ARG A 7 9.81 4.08 -33.94
C ARG A 7 10.73 5.30 -33.78
N ILE A 8 10.20 6.51 -33.98
CA ILE A 8 10.94 7.75 -33.77
C ILE A 8 11.20 7.98 -32.26
N ALA A 9 10.24 7.73 -31.40
CA ALA A 9 10.41 7.81 -29.93
C ALA A 9 11.48 6.83 -29.41
N THR A 10 11.50 5.60 -29.94
CA THR A 10 12.54 4.60 -29.60
C THR A 10 13.94 5.02 -30.07
N LEU A 11 14.04 5.67 -31.23
CA LEU A 11 15.30 6.20 -31.79
C LEU A 11 15.84 7.40 -31.01
N LEU A 12 14.96 8.15 -30.33
CA LEU A 12 15.30 9.31 -29.50
C LEU A 12 15.52 8.93 -28.02
N GLY A 13 15.52 7.62 -27.67
CA GLY A 13 15.65 7.16 -26.28
C GLY A 13 14.44 7.46 -25.41
N MET A 14 13.33 7.94 -26.00
CA MET A 14 12.05 8.14 -25.32
C MET A 14 11.26 6.83 -25.41
N THR A 15 11.51 5.90 -24.51
CA THR A 15 10.62 4.74 -24.35
C THR A 15 9.27 5.24 -23.82
N THR A 16 8.18 5.03 -24.59
CA THR A 16 6.84 5.20 -24.02
C THR A 16 6.74 4.26 -22.82
N PRO A 17 6.30 4.76 -21.64
CA PRO A 17 6.12 3.87 -20.49
C PRO A 17 5.26 2.68 -20.89
N ALA A 18 5.68 1.46 -20.55
CA ALA A 18 4.86 0.28 -20.76
C ALA A 18 3.57 0.47 -19.95
N THR A 19 2.42 0.36 -20.59
CA THR A 19 1.12 0.39 -19.93
C THR A 19 0.73 -1.05 -19.61
N TYR A 20 0.59 -1.36 -18.33
CA TYR A 20 0.16 -2.66 -17.85
C TYR A 20 -1.36 -2.68 -17.65
N PRO A 21 -2.02 -3.86 -17.78
CA PRO A 21 -3.45 -4.01 -17.48
C PRO A 21 -3.73 -4.07 -15.97
N TYR A 22 -2.82 -3.60 -15.15
CA TYR A 22 -2.91 -3.50 -13.69
C TYR A 22 -2.02 -2.35 -13.21
N PRO A 23 -2.19 -1.86 -11.97
CA PRO A 23 -1.37 -0.78 -11.42
C PRO A 23 0.10 -1.16 -11.33
N ALA A 24 0.90 -0.85 -12.36
CA ALA A 24 2.33 -1.15 -12.37
C ALA A 24 3.11 -0.20 -13.28
N LEU A 25 4.42 -0.12 -13.02
CA LEU A 25 5.38 0.61 -13.83
C LEU A 25 6.77 -0.02 -13.73
N ASP A 26 7.60 0.15 -14.75
CA ASP A 26 8.98 -0.31 -14.76
C ASP A 26 9.94 0.85 -14.49
N ILE A 27 10.92 0.61 -13.61
CA ILE A 27 12.03 1.52 -13.31
C ILE A 27 13.34 0.77 -13.49
N SER A 28 14.30 1.44 -14.14
CA SER A 28 15.67 0.93 -14.23
C SER A 28 16.62 1.90 -13.54
N LEU A 29 17.44 1.39 -12.64
CA LEU A 29 18.49 2.13 -11.97
C LEU A 29 19.87 1.78 -12.55
N PRO A 30 20.87 2.67 -12.38
CA PRO A 30 22.25 2.37 -12.71
C PRO A 30 22.72 1.05 -12.06
N GLY A 31 23.60 0.29 -12.73
CA GLY A 31 24.08 -1.01 -12.25
C GLY A 31 23.13 -2.16 -12.58
N GLU A 32 22.38 -2.06 -13.68
CA GLU A 32 21.52 -3.13 -14.22
C GLU A 32 20.47 -3.63 -13.20
N ARG A 33 19.89 -2.73 -12.44
CA ARG A 33 18.78 -3.01 -11.53
C ARG A 33 17.47 -2.62 -12.19
N HIS A 34 16.60 -3.59 -12.39
CA HIS A 34 15.31 -3.43 -13.06
C HIS A 34 14.19 -3.79 -12.11
N PHE A 35 13.31 -2.85 -11.84
CA PHE A 35 12.17 -3.01 -10.96
C PHE A 35 10.88 -2.99 -11.74
N HIS A 36 10.07 -4.04 -11.61
CA HIS A 36 8.67 -4.03 -11.97
C HIS A 36 7.88 -3.70 -10.70
N MET A 37 7.47 -2.46 -10.55
CA MET A 37 6.77 -1.97 -9.37
C MET A 37 5.27 -2.15 -9.53
N VAL A 38 4.63 -2.75 -8.54
CA VAL A 38 3.21 -3.11 -8.53
C VAL A 38 2.52 -2.43 -7.36
N GLY A 39 1.45 -1.71 -7.62
CA GLY A 39 0.59 -1.12 -6.59
C GLY A 39 -0.30 -2.19 -5.99
N SER A 40 0.04 -2.66 -4.80
CA SER A 40 -0.71 -3.70 -4.10
C SER A 40 -1.87 -3.13 -3.28
N ILE A 41 -2.79 -4.00 -2.91
CA ILE A 41 -3.82 -3.81 -1.88
C ILE A 41 -3.93 -5.10 -1.05
N HIS A 42 -3.99 -4.93 0.28
CA HIS A 42 -3.97 -6.07 1.23
C HIS A 42 -5.25 -6.92 1.20
N MET A 43 -6.35 -6.36 0.74
CA MET A 43 -7.63 -7.05 0.63
C MET A 43 -8.24 -6.80 -0.75
N GLY A 44 -8.68 -7.85 -1.42
CA GLY A 44 -9.25 -7.78 -2.76
C GLY A 44 -10.59 -8.49 -2.87
N THR A 45 -11.10 -8.57 -4.10
CA THR A 45 -12.28 -9.34 -4.46
C THR A 45 -11.90 -10.60 -5.24
N ASP A 46 -12.81 -11.55 -5.35
CA ASP A 46 -12.63 -12.76 -6.15
C ASP A 46 -12.27 -12.47 -7.62
N GLY A 47 -12.79 -11.37 -8.18
CA GLY A 47 -12.44 -10.92 -9.54
C GLY A 47 -10.97 -10.53 -9.74
N MET A 48 -10.21 -10.34 -8.65
CA MET A 48 -8.77 -10.07 -8.67
C MET A 48 -7.92 -11.35 -8.57
N PHE A 49 -8.56 -12.52 -8.57
CA PHE A 49 -7.90 -13.82 -8.58
C PHE A 49 -8.30 -14.60 -9.86
N PRO A 50 -7.35 -15.26 -10.53
CA PRO A 50 -5.91 -15.25 -10.29
C PRO A 50 -5.24 -13.93 -10.73
N LEU A 51 -4.01 -13.70 -10.27
CA LEU A 51 -3.19 -12.58 -10.75
C LEU A 51 -3.05 -12.59 -12.28
N PRO A 52 -2.93 -11.43 -12.93
CA PRO A 52 -2.71 -11.33 -14.35
C PRO A 52 -1.50 -12.16 -14.81
N HIS A 53 -1.65 -12.91 -15.90
CA HIS A 53 -0.60 -13.78 -16.44
C HIS A 53 0.69 -13.02 -16.75
N GLU A 54 0.57 -11.76 -17.17
CA GLU A 54 1.72 -10.89 -17.41
C GLU A 54 2.52 -10.61 -16.13
N LEU A 55 1.84 -10.37 -14.99
CA LEU A 55 2.47 -10.17 -13.70
C LEU A 55 3.16 -11.46 -13.21
N LEU A 56 2.51 -12.61 -13.38
CA LEU A 56 3.13 -13.89 -13.03
C LEU A 56 4.37 -14.18 -13.89
N ASN A 57 4.36 -13.78 -15.16
CA ASN A 57 5.54 -13.88 -16.03
C ASN A 57 6.68 -12.96 -15.58
N LYS A 58 6.36 -11.73 -15.17
CA LYS A 58 7.35 -10.81 -14.57
C LYS A 58 7.96 -11.42 -13.31
N LEU A 59 7.14 -11.98 -12.43
CA LEU A 59 7.60 -12.66 -11.22
C LEU A 59 8.49 -13.87 -11.57
N ASN A 60 8.11 -14.69 -12.55
CA ASN A 60 8.90 -15.84 -12.96
C ASN A 60 10.30 -15.43 -13.46
N GLN A 61 10.42 -14.31 -14.17
CA GLN A 61 11.67 -13.78 -14.69
C GLN A 61 12.48 -12.97 -13.68
N ALA A 62 11.92 -12.65 -12.52
CA ALA A 62 12.57 -11.90 -11.47
C ALA A 62 13.53 -12.78 -10.65
N ASP A 63 14.59 -12.18 -10.13
CA ASP A 63 15.52 -12.81 -9.18
C ASP A 63 14.93 -12.86 -7.77
N ALA A 64 14.06 -11.91 -7.42
CA ALA A 64 13.35 -11.87 -6.15
C ALA A 64 12.03 -11.11 -6.25
N LEU A 65 11.10 -11.45 -5.34
CA LEU A 65 9.96 -10.63 -4.96
C LEU A 65 10.35 -9.75 -3.78
N ILE A 66 10.06 -8.46 -3.87
CA ILE A 66 10.25 -7.48 -2.79
C ILE A 66 8.87 -7.04 -2.33
N VAL A 67 8.60 -7.09 -1.04
CA VAL A 67 7.33 -6.72 -0.40
C VAL A 67 7.58 -5.80 0.79
N GLU A 68 6.56 -5.13 1.27
CA GLU A 68 6.65 -4.38 2.53
C GLU A 68 6.95 -5.31 3.70
N ALA A 69 6.17 -6.40 3.82
CA ALA A 69 6.30 -7.45 4.81
C ALA A 69 5.77 -8.78 4.26
N ASP A 70 6.33 -9.90 4.69
CA ASP A 70 5.80 -11.24 4.40
C ASP A 70 4.66 -11.57 5.36
N ILE A 71 3.43 -11.37 4.88
CA ILE A 71 2.20 -11.63 5.63
C ILE A 71 1.78 -13.11 5.65
N THR A 72 2.53 -14.00 5.00
CA THR A 72 2.26 -15.45 4.98
C THR A 72 3.00 -16.18 6.08
N GLU A 73 4.04 -15.59 6.65
CA GLU A 73 4.68 -16.05 7.87
C GLU A 73 3.86 -15.66 9.10
N SER A 74 4.29 -16.06 10.28
CA SER A 74 3.54 -15.81 11.52
C SER A 74 3.20 -14.33 11.67
N SER A 75 1.91 -14.02 11.84
CA SER A 75 1.48 -12.67 12.20
C SER A 75 2.19 -12.26 13.50
N PRO A 76 2.82 -11.08 13.53
CA PRO A 76 3.38 -10.57 14.76
C PRO A 76 2.27 -10.46 15.80
N SER A 77 2.61 -10.74 17.04
CA SER A 77 1.67 -10.58 18.14
C SER A 77 1.32 -9.10 18.25
N LEU A 78 0.11 -8.73 17.88
CA LEU A 78 -0.43 -7.44 18.32
C LEU A 78 -0.42 -7.48 19.84
N GLY A 79 0.37 -6.61 20.46
CA GLY A 79 0.42 -6.51 21.92
C GLY A 79 -1.01 -6.43 22.48
N GLN A 80 -1.29 -7.15 23.56
CA GLN A 80 -2.56 -7.03 24.26
C GLN A 80 -2.53 -5.78 25.18
N ASP A 81 -1.88 -4.71 24.72
CA ASP A 81 -1.78 -3.49 25.48
C ASP A 81 -3.15 -2.84 25.58
N THR A 82 -3.73 -2.94 26.75
CA THR A 82 -4.94 -2.19 27.10
C THR A 82 -4.55 -0.93 27.84
N LEU A 83 -5.18 0.17 27.47
CA LEU A 83 -4.99 1.45 28.14
C LEU A 83 -5.87 1.52 29.40
N ALA A 84 -5.45 2.29 30.39
CA ALA A 84 -6.23 2.50 31.61
C ALA A 84 -7.51 3.30 31.36
N GLU A 85 -7.49 4.18 30.37
CA GLU A 85 -8.55 5.12 30.03
C GLU A 85 -9.35 4.64 28.83
N PRO A 86 -10.69 4.49 28.92
CA PRO A 86 -11.49 4.02 27.79
C PRO A 86 -11.62 5.09 26.71
N LEU A 87 -11.96 4.68 25.49
CA LEU A 87 -12.12 5.57 24.33
C LEU A 87 -13.11 6.72 24.56
N VAL A 88 -14.16 6.50 25.34
CA VAL A 88 -15.14 7.53 25.67
C VAL A 88 -14.54 8.73 26.40
N ASP A 89 -13.50 8.51 27.18
CA ASP A 89 -12.80 9.58 27.92
C ASP A 89 -11.64 10.19 27.12
N ARG A 90 -11.16 9.47 26.09
CA ARG A 90 -10.04 9.91 25.23
C ARG A 90 -10.50 10.66 23.97
N LEU A 91 -11.75 10.48 23.54
CA LEU A 91 -12.33 11.13 22.36
C LEU A 91 -13.20 12.32 22.78
N SER A 92 -13.32 13.33 21.93
CA SER A 92 -14.40 14.32 22.07
C SER A 92 -15.75 13.64 21.89
N GLU A 93 -16.81 14.23 22.47
CA GLU A 93 -18.17 13.71 22.32
C GLU A 93 -18.53 13.49 20.84
N GLU A 94 -18.17 14.44 19.96
CA GLU A 94 -18.44 14.34 18.53
C GLU A 94 -17.77 13.10 17.90
N HIS A 95 -16.47 12.90 18.15
CA HIS A 95 -15.74 11.75 17.59
C HIS A 95 -16.18 10.44 18.22
N TYR A 96 -16.58 10.44 19.49
CA TYR A 96 -17.13 9.23 20.10
C TYR A 96 -18.47 8.85 19.48
N GLN A 97 -19.34 9.81 19.20
CA GLN A 97 -20.59 9.54 18.47
C GLN A 97 -20.33 9.03 17.04
N GLN A 98 -19.34 9.58 16.35
CA GLN A 98 -18.91 9.03 15.06
C GLN A 98 -18.43 7.58 15.20
N LEU A 99 -17.62 7.26 16.20
CA LEU A 99 -17.17 5.89 16.47
C LEU A 99 -18.36 4.95 16.69
N LEU A 100 -19.31 5.32 17.53
CA LEU A 100 -20.51 4.52 17.80
C LEU A 100 -21.30 4.27 16.51
N GLN A 101 -21.48 5.29 15.68
CA GLN A 101 -22.15 5.15 14.38
C GLN A 101 -21.41 4.15 13.47
N ARG A 102 -20.05 4.18 13.42
CA ARG A 102 -19.28 3.22 12.60
C ARG A 102 -19.37 1.81 13.18
N CYS A 103 -19.39 1.68 14.50
CA CYS A 103 -19.61 0.39 15.14
C CYS A 103 -20.97 -0.21 14.77
N GLU A 104 -22.03 0.60 14.81
CA GLU A 104 -23.38 0.18 14.39
C GLU A 104 -23.42 -0.25 12.92
N GLU A 105 -22.84 0.56 12.02
CA GLU A 105 -22.72 0.23 10.57
C GLU A 105 -22.00 -1.09 10.31
N LEU A 106 -21.05 -1.46 11.18
CA LEU A 106 -20.20 -2.65 11.05
C LEU A 106 -20.69 -3.86 11.84
N ASP A 107 -21.81 -3.77 12.55
CA ASP A 107 -22.27 -4.77 13.52
C ASP A 107 -21.19 -5.12 14.56
N ASN A 108 -20.48 -4.11 15.05
CA ASN A 108 -19.36 -4.28 15.97
C ASN A 108 -19.70 -3.68 17.35
N ASP A 109 -19.37 -4.42 18.41
CA ASP A 109 -19.56 -3.92 19.77
C ASP A 109 -18.47 -2.90 20.12
N PRO A 110 -18.81 -1.61 20.38
CA PRO A 110 -17.82 -0.61 20.77
C PRO A 110 -17.08 -0.95 22.07
N LEU A 111 -17.66 -1.74 22.96
CA LEU A 111 -17.01 -2.15 24.19
C LEU A 111 -15.83 -3.10 23.93
N SER A 112 -15.84 -3.85 22.83
CA SER A 112 -14.74 -4.76 22.46
C SER A 112 -13.42 -4.05 22.19
N MET A 113 -13.46 -2.75 21.91
CA MET A 113 -12.28 -1.93 21.60
C MET A 113 -12.09 -0.73 22.55
N ALA A 114 -12.91 -0.66 23.60
CA ALA A 114 -12.93 0.51 24.50
C ALA A 114 -11.57 0.86 25.10
N PHE A 115 -10.76 -0.13 25.41
CA PHE A 115 -9.45 0.04 26.05
C PHE A 115 -8.24 -0.18 25.11
N LEU A 116 -8.48 -0.38 23.83
CA LEU A 116 -7.40 -0.57 22.85
C LEU A 116 -6.69 0.77 22.52
N PRO A 117 -5.41 0.73 22.13
CA PRO A 117 -4.74 1.87 21.50
C PRO A 117 -5.52 2.36 20.28
N ALA A 118 -5.52 3.68 20.05
CA ALA A 118 -6.33 4.28 18.99
C ALA A 118 -5.93 3.78 17.59
N TRP A 119 -4.64 3.49 17.35
CA TRP A 119 -4.18 2.91 16.10
C TRP A 119 -4.79 1.51 15.83
N GLN A 120 -4.92 0.67 16.87
CA GLN A 120 -5.56 -0.65 16.71
C GLN A 120 -7.04 -0.51 16.37
N VAL A 121 -7.75 0.41 17.03
CA VAL A 121 -9.15 0.71 16.72
C VAL A 121 -9.31 1.17 15.28
N ALA A 122 -8.43 2.09 14.82
CA ALA A 122 -8.45 2.55 13.44
C ALA A 122 -8.28 1.41 12.43
N LEU A 123 -7.29 0.53 12.63
CA LEU A 123 -7.06 -0.62 11.75
C LEU A 123 -8.23 -1.61 11.78
N MET A 124 -8.81 -1.88 12.96
CA MET A 124 -9.98 -2.75 13.07
C MET A 124 -11.17 -2.19 12.29
N LEU A 125 -11.46 -0.91 12.41
CA LEU A 125 -12.54 -0.25 11.68
C LEU A 125 -12.30 -0.32 10.16
N GLN A 126 -11.09 -0.02 9.70
CA GLN A 126 -10.71 -0.06 8.28
C GLN A 126 -10.83 -1.49 7.72
N ALA A 127 -10.35 -2.50 8.44
CA ALA A 127 -10.44 -3.89 8.04
C ALA A 127 -11.91 -4.36 7.96
N ARG A 128 -12.74 -3.99 8.94
CA ARG A 128 -14.18 -4.30 8.94
C ARG A 128 -14.92 -3.59 7.81
N GLN A 129 -14.57 -2.32 7.53
CA GLN A 129 -15.13 -1.59 6.40
C GLN A 129 -14.81 -2.32 5.07
N ALA A 130 -13.56 -2.71 4.88
CA ALA A 130 -13.14 -3.46 3.70
C ALA A 130 -13.91 -4.80 3.58
N GLN A 131 -14.05 -5.55 4.69
CA GLN A 131 -14.83 -6.80 4.73
C GLN A 131 -16.31 -6.58 4.38
N ARG A 132 -16.91 -5.48 4.83
CA ARG A 132 -18.30 -5.12 4.51
C ARG A 132 -18.48 -4.76 3.02
N LEU A 133 -17.46 -4.21 2.40
CA LEU A 133 -17.39 -3.99 0.95
C LEU A 133 -17.14 -5.28 0.14
N GLY A 134 -17.10 -6.45 0.80
CA GLY A 134 -16.89 -7.74 0.16
C GLY A 134 -15.43 -8.14 -0.05
N LEU A 135 -14.48 -7.36 0.50
CA LEU A 135 -13.07 -7.64 0.33
C LEU A 135 -12.58 -8.71 1.30
N ARG A 136 -11.60 -9.48 0.87
CA ARG A 136 -10.98 -10.58 1.64
C ARG A 136 -9.47 -10.55 1.46
N GLY A 137 -8.75 -10.93 2.52
CA GLY A 137 -7.27 -10.97 2.52
C GLY A 137 -6.69 -11.98 1.52
N GLU A 138 -7.38 -13.12 1.32
CA GLU A 138 -6.96 -14.15 0.37
C GLU A 138 -6.93 -13.67 -1.09
N TYR A 139 -7.67 -12.60 -1.41
CA TYR A 139 -7.65 -11.93 -2.72
C TYR A 139 -6.74 -10.71 -2.75
N GLY A 140 -6.07 -10.38 -1.66
CA GLY A 140 -5.04 -9.34 -1.60
C GLY A 140 -3.91 -9.61 -2.59
N ILE A 141 -3.41 -8.56 -3.23
CA ILE A 141 -2.36 -8.71 -4.26
C ILE A 141 -1.04 -9.17 -3.64
N ASP A 142 -0.69 -8.63 -2.48
CA ASP A 142 0.51 -9.02 -1.73
C ASP A 142 0.46 -10.51 -1.38
N TYR A 143 -0.67 -10.97 -0.84
CA TYR A 143 -0.87 -12.37 -0.46
C TYR A 143 -0.74 -13.30 -1.68
N GLN A 144 -1.37 -12.94 -2.81
CA GLN A 144 -1.29 -13.74 -4.03
C GLN A 144 0.13 -13.78 -4.59
N LEU A 145 0.86 -12.65 -4.59
CA LEU A 145 2.26 -12.58 -5.04
C LEU A 145 3.17 -13.42 -4.15
N LEU A 146 3.02 -13.33 -2.83
CA LEU A 146 3.79 -14.14 -1.87
C LEU A 146 3.55 -15.64 -2.10
N LYS A 147 2.29 -16.06 -2.29
CA LYS A 147 1.96 -17.46 -2.62
C LYS A 147 2.56 -17.90 -3.96
N ALA A 148 2.52 -17.03 -4.98
CA ALA A 148 3.12 -17.34 -6.27
C ALA A 148 4.66 -17.40 -6.20
N ALA A 149 5.28 -16.52 -5.41
CA ALA A 149 6.73 -16.54 -5.18
C ALA A 149 7.17 -17.81 -4.44
N ALA A 150 6.45 -18.19 -3.38
CA ALA A 150 6.72 -19.43 -2.64
C ALA A 150 6.58 -20.67 -3.54
N ALA A 151 5.55 -20.73 -4.39
CA ALA A 151 5.36 -21.85 -5.33
C ALA A 151 6.48 -21.94 -6.40
N GLN A 152 7.19 -20.84 -6.65
CA GLN A 152 8.31 -20.76 -7.59
C GLN A 152 9.68 -20.80 -6.88
N GLU A 153 9.71 -21.03 -5.57
CA GLU A 153 10.93 -20.97 -4.73
C GLU A 153 11.72 -19.67 -4.91
N LYS A 154 11.00 -18.55 -5.17
CA LYS A 154 11.61 -17.22 -5.33
C LYS A 154 12.05 -16.68 -3.99
N LYS A 155 13.20 -16.01 -4.01
CA LYS A 155 13.65 -15.22 -2.86
C LYS A 155 12.63 -14.12 -2.58
N ILE A 156 12.22 -13.98 -1.32
CA ILE A 156 11.43 -12.87 -0.81
C ILE A 156 12.35 -11.94 -0.04
N ILE A 157 12.22 -10.64 -0.27
CA ILE A 157 12.94 -9.58 0.41
C ILE A 157 11.89 -8.64 1.01
N GLU A 158 11.97 -8.40 2.31
CA GLU A 158 11.10 -7.47 3.00
C GLU A 158 11.76 -6.09 3.10
N LEU A 159 10.99 -5.04 2.83
CA LEU A 159 11.44 -3.65 2.99
C LEU A 159 11.42 -3.22 4.46
N GLU A 160 10.50 -3.75 5.24
CA GLU A 160 10.32 -3.43 6.66
C GLU A 160 10.12 -4.70 7.50
N GLY A 161 9.25 -5.59 7.03
CA GLY A 161 8.75 -6.69 7.82
C GLY A 161 7.61 -6.28 8.75
N ALA A 162 6.85 -7.27 9.19
CA ALA A 162 5.60 -7.04 9.93
C ALA A 162 5.85 -6.38 11.31
N GLN A 163 6.93 -6.72 12.01
CA GLN A 163 7.23 -6.14 13.31
C GLN A 163 7.52 -4.63 13.20
N MET A 164 8.32 -4.21 12.23
CA MET A 164 8.61 -2.78 12.04
C MET A 164 7.37 -1.96 11.71
N GLN A 165 6.39 -2.54 10.99
CA GLN A 165 5.10 -1.88 10.72
C GLN A 165 4.30 -1.69 12.01
N ILE A 166 4.29 -2.66 12.91
CA ILE A 166 3.64 -2.53 14.21
C ILE A 166 4.36 -1.49 15.08
N ASP A 167 5.69 -1.59 15.19
CA ASP A 167 6.50 -0.64 15.96
C ASP A 167 6.25 0.81 15.48
N LEU A 168 6.08 1.01 14.16
CA LEU A 168 5.73 2.31 13.59
C LEU A 168 4.39 2.82 14.12
N LEU A 169 3.38 1.96 14.16
CA LEU A 169 2.04 2.32 14.65
C LEU A 169 2.03 2.57 16.16
N GLU A 170 2.77 1.79 16.92
CA GLU A 170 2.92 1.94 18.38
C GLU A 170 3.63 3.23 18.76
N THR A 171 4.56 3.70 17.91
CA THR A 171 5.30 4.96 18.14
C THR A 171 4.54 6.21 17.70
N LEU A 172 3.35 6.08 17.10
CA LEU A 172 2.52 7.24 16.77
C LEU A 172 2.11 8.00 18.04
N PRO A 173 2.14 9.35 18.02
CA PRO A 173 1.73 10.16 19.16
C PRO A 173 0.32 9.79 19.65
N ASP A 174 0.10 9.90 20.96
CA ASP A 174 -1.18 9.64 21.62
C ASP A 174 -1.79 8.27 21.25
N ASN A 175 -0.93 7.25 21.20
CA ASN A 175 -1.32 5.89 20.81
C ASN A 175 -2.02 5.82 19.46
N GLY A 176 -1.63 6.69 18.49
CA GLY A 176 -2.21 6.75 17.16
C GLY A 176 -3.57 7.43 17.08
N MET A 177 -3.87 8.35 17.99
CA MET A 177 -5.15 9.08 18.00
C MET A 177 -5.41 9.79 16.66
N SER A 178 -4.39 10.40 16.06
CA SER A 178 -4.52 11.04 14.75
C SER A 178 -5.00 10.06 13.65
N LEU A 179 -4.53 8.82 13.68
CA LEU A 179 -4.97 7.79 12.73
C LEU A 179 -6.45 7.42 12.92
N LEU A 180 -6.89 7.33 14.17
CA LEU A 180 -8.31 7.08 14.47
C LEU A 180 -9.20 8.24 14.04
N LEU A 181 -8.81 9.47 14.36
CA LEU A 181 -9.56 10.67 13.98
C LEU A 181 -9.66 10.85 12.47
N ASP A 182 -8.56 10.65 11.73
CA ASP A 182 -8.57 10.66 10.26
C ASP A 182 -9.44 9.53 9.69
N THR A 183 -9.42 8.35 10.29
CA THR A 183 -10.27 7.22 9.89
C THR A 183 -11.76 7.56 10.05
N LEU A 184 -12.16 8.15 11.18
CA LEU A 184 -13.54 8.54 11.43
C LEU A 184 -13.98 9.68 10.51
N THR A 185 -13.16 10.72 10.37
CA THR A 185 -13.46 11.91 9.57
C THR A 185 -13.57 11.59 8.08
N HIS A 186 -12.66 10.75 7.56
CA HIS A 186 -12.57 10.42 6.15
C HIS A 186 -13.23 9.08 5.79
N TRP A 187 -14.12 8.56 6.64
CA TRP A 187 -14.73 7.25 6.52
C TRP A 187 -15.23 6.89 5.12
N HIS A 188 -16.06 7.75 4.54
CA HIS A 188 -16.61 7.52 3.20
C HIS A 188 -15.61 7.78 2.08
N THR A 189 -14.65 8.67 2.30
CA THR A 189 -13.60 8.96 1.33
C THR A 189 -12.63 7.80 1.24
N ASN A 190 -12.27 7.19 2.37
CA ASN A 190 -11.45 5.98 2.43
C ASN A 190 -12.11 4.81 1.71
N ALA A 191 -13.41 4.61 1.89
CA ALA A 191 -14.16 3.57 1.16
C ALA A 191 -14.12 3.80 -0.35
N ARG A 192 -14.33 5.05 -0.82
CA ARG A 192 -14.23 5.39 -2.25
C ARG A 192 -12.83 5.20 -2.81
N LEU A 193 -11.80 5.60 -2.07
CA LEU A 193 -10.40 5.38 -2.45
C LEU A 193 -10.11 3.88 -2.64
N LEU A 194 -10.53 3.06 -1.69
CA LEU A 194 -10.37 1.62 -1.76
C LEU A 194 -11.10 1.02 -2.98
N GLN A 195 -12.34 1.44 -3.24
CA GLN A 195 -13.09 1.04 -4.43
C GLN A 195 -12.40 1.46 -5.73
N SER A 196 -11.82 2.67 -5.78
CA SER A 196 -11.06 3.13 -6.95
C SER A 196 -9.82 2.28 -7.20
N MET A 197 -9.08 1.90 -6.15
CA MET A 197 -7.92 1.01 -6.27
C MET A 197 -8.31 -0.39 -6.76
N ILE A 198 -9.45 -0.91 -6.30
CA ILE A 198 -10.00 -2.18 -6.80
C ILE A 198 -10.38 -2.05 -8.27
N GLY A 199 -11.04 -0.97 -8.67
CA GLY A 199 -11.39 -0.69 -10.06
C GLY A 199 -10.18 -0.74 -10.99
N TRP A 200 -9.02 -0.25 -10.57
CA TRP A 200 -7.79 -0.32 -11.37
C TRP A 200 -7.34 -1.77 -11.64
N TRP A 201 -7.52 -2.65 -10.68
CA TRP A 201 -7.21 -4.06 -10.86
C TRP A 201 -8.21 -4.81 -11.74
N LEU A 202 -9.47 -4.40 -11.71
CA LEU A 202 -10.56 -5.05 -12.45
C LEU A 202 -10.76 -4.48 -13.86
N GLU A 203 -10.64 -3.17 -14.03
CA GLU A 203 -10.99 -2.46 -15.27
C GLU A 203 -9.79 -2.17 -16.17
N HIS A 204 -8.59 -2.52 -15.72
CA HIS A 204 -7.33 -2.38 -16.46
C HIS A 204 -6.91 -0.93 -16.81
N HIS A 205 -7.62 0.07 -16.30
CA HIS A 205 -7.27 1.48 -16.49
C HIS A 205 -7.61 2.28 -15.22
N PRO A 206 -6.72 3.17 -14.76
CA PRO A 206 -7.08 4.08 -13.70
C PRO A 206 -8.18 5.01 -14.20
N THR A 207 -9.40 4.83 -13.69
CA THR A 207 -10.56 5.67 -14.01
C THR A 207 -10.54 6.99 -13.24
N THR A 208 -9.70 7.05 -12.21
CA THR A 208 -9.55 8.22 -11.33
C THR A 208 -8.07 8.50 -11.10
N ASP A 209 -7.65 9.73 -11.33
CA ASP A 209 -6.33 10.17 -10.92
C ASP A 209 -6.27 10.21 -9.39
N LEU A 210 -5.45 9.35 -8.77
CA LEU A 210 -5.29 9.28 -7.31
C LEU A 210 -4.81 10.61 -6.73
N THR A 211 -4.12 11.43 -7.53
CA THR A 211 -3.68 12.76 -7.10
C THR A 211 -4.85 13.72 -6.91
N THR A 212 -6.02 13.42 -7.49
CA THR A 212 -7.26 14.21 -7.34
C THR A 212 -8.12 13.78 -6.15
N LEU A 213 -7.80 12.65 -5.52
CA LEU A 213 -8.50 12.21 -4.32
C LEU A 213 -8.13 13.11 -3.14
N ALA A 214 -9.13 13.54 -2.40
CA ALA A 214 -8.91 14.34 -1.21
C ALA A 214 -7.95 13.60 -0.25
N PRO A 215 -7.01 14.32 0.40
CA PRO A 215 -6.11 13.69 1.36
C PRO A 215 -6.94 13.02 2.46
N THR A 216 -6.61 11.76 2.74
CA THR A 216 -7.28 10.94 3.77
C THR A 216 -6.50 10.89 5.07
N PHE A 217 -5.30 11.47 5.05
CA PHE A 217 -4.42 11.58 6.21
C PHE A 217 -4.08 13.04 6.48
N SER A 218 -3.98 13.40 7.76
CA SER A 218 -3.34 14.64 8.17
C SER A 218 -1.88 14.68 7.68
N GLN A 219 -1.35 15.88 7.44
CA GLN A 219 -0.02 16.04 6.86
C GLN A 219 1.07 15.30 7.66
N ASN A 220 1.02 15.36 8.99
CA ASN A 220 2.01 14.69 9.85
C ASN A 220 1.91 13.17 9.73
N LEU A 221 0.68 12.63 9.65
CA LEU A 221 0.47 11.21 9.52
C LEU A 221 0.91 10.72 8.13
N TYR A 222 0.63 11.50 7.08
CA TYR A 222 1.10 11.22 5.72
C TYR A 222 2.64 11.19 5.65
N ASP A 223 3.32 12.13 6.30
CA ASP A 223 4.78 12.15 6.35
C ASP A 223 5.33 10.85 6.97
N VAL A 224 4.79 10.43 8.11
CA VAL A 224 5.25 9.22 8.81
C VAL A 224 4.91 7.95 8.04
N LEU A 225 3.68 7.80 7.56
CA LEU A 225 3.21 6.55 6.94
C LEU A 225 3.64 6.40 5.48
N MET A 226 3.94 7.50 4.79
CA MET A 226 4.26 7.48 3.36
C MET A 226 5.67 8.00 3.07
N ILE A 227 5.96 9.27 3.34
CA ILE A 227 7.19 9.94 2.90
C ILE A 227 8.44 9.32 3.52
N GLN A 228 8.44 9.13 4.84
CA GLN A 228 9.59 8.58 5.55
C GLN A 228 9.84 7.12 5.16
N ARG A 229 8.79 6.34 4.95
CA ARG A 229 8.88 4.96 4.49
C ARG A 229 9.44 4.90 3.07
N ASN A 230 8.92 5.69 2.14
CA ASN A 230 9.41 5.77 0.76
C ASN A 230 10.90 6.12 0.69
N LYS A 231 11.38 7.05 1.53
CA LYS A 231 12.81 7.41 1.60
C LYS A 231 13.68 6.25 2.12
N ARG A 232 13.22 5.51 3.14
CA ARG A 232 13.94 4.32 3.63
C ARG A 232 13.99 3.23 2.56
N TRP A 233 12.88 2.97 1.89
CA TRP A 233 12.79 1.97 0.83
C TRP A 233 13.62 2.33 -0.40
N GLN A 234 13.67 3.61 -0.78
CA GLN A 234 14.58 4.08 -1.82
C GLN A 234 16.01 3.65 -1.53
N HIS A 235 16.53 3.92 -0.33
CA HIS A 235 17.90 3.55 0.03
C HIS A 235 18.13 2.02 -0.04
N LEU A 236 17.16 1.23 0.39
CA LEU A 236 17.26 -0.23 0.31
C LEU A 236 17.30 -0.71 -1.13
N LEU A 237 16.42 -0.20 -1.98
CA LEU A 237 16.35 -0.57 -3.40
C LEU A 237 17.60 -0.14 -4.17
N GLU A 238 18.18 1.01 -3.85
CA GLU A 238 19.42 1.49 -4.45
C GLU A 238 20.66 0.66 -4.07
N GLN A 239 20.60 -0.10 -2.98
CA GLN A 239 21.71 -0.95 -2.51
C GLN A 239 21.62 -2.40 -3.01
N LEU A 240 20.53 -2.78 -3.66
CA LEU A 240 20.38 -4.12 -4.20
C LEU A 240 21.45 -4.42 -5.27
N PRO A 241 21.87 -5.68 -5.42
CA PRO A 241 22.75 -6.08 -6.52
C PRO A 241 22.05 -5.88 -7.88
N SER A 242 22.81 -5.97 -8.98
CA SER A 242 22.23 -6.05 -10.33
C SER A 242 21.23 -7.20 -10.40
N GLY A 243 20.10 -6.99 -11.08
CA GLY A 243 19.06 -8.00 -11.18
C GLY A 243 17.71 -7.44 -11.57
N ARG A 244 16.75 -8.35 -11.67
CA ARG A 244 15.34 -8.07 -11.97
C ARG A 244 14.51 -8.35 -10.74
N TYR A 245 13.64 -7.43 -10.38
CA TYR A 245 12.85 -7.50 -9.16
C TYR A 245 11.40 -7.16 -9.45
N VAL A 246 10.47 -7.92 -8.87
CA VAL A 246 9.09 -7.48 -8.72
C VAL A 246 8.97 -6.83 -7.34
N VAL A 247 8.51 -5.59 -7.29
CA VAL A 247 8.37 -4.82 -6.04
C VAL A 247 6.89 -4.54 -5.82
N ALA A 248 6.29 -5.16 -4.83
CA ALA A 248 4.88 -4.96 -4.47
C ALA A 248 4.79 -4.12 -3.19
N VAL A 249 4.28 -2.91 -3.34
CA VAL A 249 4.02 -1.98 -2.23
C VAL A 249 2.62 -1.39 -2.38
N GLY A 250 2.02 -0.94 -1.29
CA GLY A 250 0.70 -0.33 -1.31
C GLY A 250 0.60 0.75 -2.40
N ALA A 251 -0.51 0.75 -3.14
CA ALA A 251 -0.69 1.60 -4.32
C ALA A 251 -0.40 3.09 -4.06
N LEU A 252 -0.68 3.58 -2.86
CA LEU A 252 -0.41 4.98 -2.48
C LEU A 252 1.09 5.31 -2.47
N HIS A 253 1.97 4.33 -2.25
CA HIS A 253 3.42 4.52 -2.31
C HIS A 253 3.92 4.72 -3.75
N LEU A 254 3.14 4.33 -4.75
CA LEU A 254 3.50 4.48 -6.16
C LEU A 254 2.91 5.73 -6.82
N TYR A 255 1.79 6.24 -6.31
CA TYR A 255 0.99 7.26 -7.01
C TYR A 255 0.70 8.52 -6.17
N GLY A 256 1.06 8.55 -4.89
CA GLY A 256 0.89 9.70 -4.00
C GLY A 256 1.98 10.76 -4.16
N GLU A 257 1.87 11.83 -3.41
CA GLU A 257 2.92 12.85 -3.29
C GLU A 257 4.18 12.24 -2.66
N GLY A 258 5.36 12.56 -3.18
CA GLY A 258 6.63 11.97 -2.71
C GLY A 258 6.69 10.46 -2.89
N ASN A 259 6.06 9.96 -3.97
CA ASN A 259 5.98 8.54 -4.27
C ASN A 259 7.36 7.93 -4.54
N LEU A 260 7.45 6.62 -4.32
CA LEU A 260 8.69 5.87 -4.47
C LEU A 260 9.28 5.92 -5.89
N PRO A 261 8.48 5.82 -6.98
CA PRO A 261 8.97 6.01 -8.35
C PRO A 261 9.66 7.34 -8.60
N GLU A 262 9.17 8.44 -8.04
CA GLU A 262 9.80 9.75 -8.20
C GLU A 262 11.14 9.83 -7.47
N LEU A 263 11.23 9.26 -6.29
CA LEU A 263 12.47 9.20 -5.52
C LEU A 263 13.55 8.36 -6.23
N LEU A 264 13.14 7.29 -6.93
CA LEU A 264 14.05 6.38 -7.64
C LEU A 264 14.48 6.91 -9.02
N LYS A 265 13.83 7.94 -9.57
CA LYS A 265 14.29 8.54 -10.84
C LYS A 265 15.68 9.14 -10.65
N PRO A 266 16.64 8.87 -11.55
CA PRO A 266 17.95 9.52 -11.49
C PRO A 266 17.76 11.02 -11.49
N THR A 267 18.29 11.71 -10.50
CA THR A 267 18.38 13.17 -10.51
C THR A 267 19.28 13.55 -11.68
N ILE A 268 18.71 14.13 -12.75
CA ILE A 268 19.50 14.70 -13.83
C ILE A 268 20.22 15.90 -13.22
N SER A 269 21.45 15.69 -12.75
CA SER A 269 22.32 16.78 -12.35
C SER A 269 22.60 17.61 -13.59
N HIS A 270 21.95 18.75 -13.72
CA HIS A 270 22.43 19.78 -14.64
C HIS A 270 23.80 20.22 -14.10
N GLN A 271 24.86 19.61 -14.62
CA GLN A 271 26.19 20.20 -14.52
C GLN A 271 26.17 21.48 -15.35
N GLN A 272 26.25 22.61 -14.66
CA GLN A 272 26.52 23.92 -15.24
C GLN A 272 27.96 23.97 -15.71
#